data_6ed0fd47313cb39d97619ec89a57a980
#
_entry.id   6ed0fd47313cb39d97619ec89a57a980
#
_cell.length_a   1.000
_cell.length_b   1.000
_cell.length_c   1.000
_cell.angle_alpha   90.00
_cell.angle_beta   90.00
_cell.angle_gamma   90.00
#
_symmetry.space_group_name_H-M   'P 1'
#
loop_
_entity.id
_entity.type
_entity.pdbx_description
1 polymer ?
#
loop_
_entity_poly.entity_id
_entity_poly.type
_entity_poly.pdbx_seq_one_letter_code
_entity_poly.pdbx_strand_id
1 'polypeptide(L)'
;MTYDVVVIGSGLAGLVAAASAAAGGAKVGVISTSSGNLGLWSGLATGPAGGGRDVAEALCFFLETGERAGLPYRRAAALTGFDLLAASGRKIRAVLAPETMAAGDLRGLPTAACGSGLLVAGFTELADYPAALIAAEARAWTGLAVNHRSLSLGREVGHGSGPRIARLFDDRTWFQGFLDAARRVLIAEKPWRAGMDTARPAAIAFPPVLGLFAFRDNLTALSEALGCPVFELPALPPSIPGQRFWRFWRHRLEADGRVTFHAGRKVVKTGVEDGRCLWVADELTRFQARAFVLATGGVAGGGLLVSPSAFFAVTADDGEDGRQDQDRWSVDPAPDTPREPLFDLDTAGQGPDWLTWGPRTDRDGRPFQRAGAEGGSEAPRSSGAGRRRKPLANVFVAGWLLGGSEKRPPDACLSIVSGWRAGRLAASLAAKPDGERGGDPR
;
A
#
# COMPACT_ATOMS: atom_id res chain seq x y z
N MET A 1 14.15 -8.34 23.04
CA MET A 1 13.09 -9.25 22.50
C MET A 1 13.66 -10.04 21.35
N THR A 2 13.33 -11.31 21.20
CA THR A 2 13.94 -12.18 20.18
C THR A 2 12.87 -12.74 19.23
N TYR A 3 13.14 -12.66 17.93
CA TYR A 3 12.31 -13.13 16.83
C TYR A 3 13.16 -13.95 15.85
N ASP A 4 12.51 -14.70 14.97
CA ASP A 4 13.18 -15.27 13.80
C ASP A 4 13.39 -14.20 12.72
N VAL A 5 12.35 -13.38 12.50
CA VAL A 5 12.35 -12.28 11.54
C VAL A 5 11.82 -11.00 12.20
N VAL A 6 12.50 -9.89 11.97
CA VAL A 6 11.99 -8.55 12.31
C VAL A 6 11.69 -7.80 11.03
N VAL A 7 10.45 -7.29 10.91
CA VAL A 7 9.99 -6.43 9.82
C VAL A 7 9.90 -4.99 10.32
N ILE A 8 10.54 -4.06 9.63
CA ILE A 8 10.54 -2.64 9.97
C ILE A 8 9.64 -1.91 8.97
N GLY A 9 8.50 -1.45 9.45
CA GLY A 9 7.42 -0.83 8.67
C GLY A 9 6.19 -1.73 8.56
N SER A 10 4.99 -1.15 8.73
CA SER A 10 3.69 -1.82 8.63
C SER A 10 2.81 -1.26 7.50
N GLY A 11 3.42 -0.74 6.45
CA GLY A 11 2.76 -0.45 5.19
C GLY A 11 2.42 -1.71 4.41
N LEU A 12 1.96 -1.56 3.15
CA LEU A 12 1.56 -2.70 2.30
C LEU A 12 2.65 -3.77 2.21
N ALA A 13 3.88 -3.39 1.86
CA ALA A 13 5.00 -4.33 1.73
C ALA A 13 5.35 -5.01 3.06
N GLY A 14 5.34 -4.26 4.17
CA GLY A 14 5.67 -4.79 5.49
C GLY A 14 4.65 -5.80 5.99
N LEU A 15 3.35 -5.54 5.81
CA LEU A 15 2.30 -6.49 6.18
C LEU A 15 2.36 -7.76 5.34
N VAL A 16 2.61 -7.63 4.03
CA VAL A 16 2.80 -8.79 3.14
C VAL A 16 4.06 -9.58 3.51
N ALA A 17 5.16 -8.90 3.86
CA ALA A 17 6.38 -9.56 4.30
C ALA A 17 6.20 -10.31 5.62
N ALA A 18 5.52 -9.69 6.59
CA ALA A 18 5.20 -10.34 7.87
C ALA A 18 4.32 -11.58 7.67
N ALA A 19 3.29 -11.47 6.82
CA ALA A 19 2.43 -12.59 6.47
C ALA A 19 3.21 -13.73 5.81
N SER A 20 4.07 -13.39 4.84
CA SER A 20 4.89 -14.37 4.12
C SER A 20 5.91 -15.06 5.03
N ALA A 21 6.56 -14.31 5.92
CA ALA A 21 7.49 -14.89 6.89
C ALA A 21 6.77 -15.81 7.90
N ALA A 22 5.62 -15.40 8.42
CA ALA A 22 4.81 -16.20 9.33
C ALA A 22 4.29 -17.49 8.66
N ALA A 23 3.88 -17.43 7.40
CA ALA A 23 3.49 -18.59 6.61
C ALA A 23 4.66 -19.58 6.41
N GLY A 24 5.91 -19.08 6.37
CA GLY A 24 7.13 -19.89 6.40
C GLY A 24 7.49 -20.44 7.79
N GLY A 25 6.64 -20.28 8.81
CA GLY A 25 6.81 -20.79 10.16
C GLY A 25 7.60 -19.88 11.11
N ALA A 26 8.07 -18.72 10.67
CA ALA A 26 8.87 -17.81 11.48
C ALA A 26 8.04 -17.08 12.57
N LYS A 27 8.65 -16.85 13.73
CA LYS A 27 8.17 -15.89 14.72
C LYS A 27 8.57 -14.48 14.30
N VAL A 28 7.61 -13.61 14.07
CA VAL A 28 7.81 -12.30 13.44
C VAL A 28 7.53 -11.14 14.39
N GLY A 29 8.46 -10.20 14.51
CA GLY A 29 8.21 -8.90 15.14
C GLY A 29 8.04 -7.81 14.07
N VAL A 30 6.96 -7.05 14.11
CA VAL A 30 6.73 -5.90 13.22
C VAL A 30 6.88 -4.61 14.01
N ILE A 31 7.85 -3.78 13.64
CA ILE A 31 8.12 -2.50 14.30
C ILE A 31 7.72 -1.38 13.35
N SER A 32 6.88 -0.45 13.79
CA SER A 32 6.43 0.65 12.93
C SER A 32 5.99 1.88 13.71
N THR A 33 6.20 3.05 13.14
CA THR A 33 5.67 4.33 13.67
C THR A 33 4.19 4.51 13.34
N SER A 34 3.77 4.05 12.15
CA SER A 34 2.41 4.25 11.63
C SER A 34 2.07 3.16 10.61
N SER A 35 0.89 3.24 10.01
CA SER A 35 0.47 2.40 8.89
C SER A 35 1.15 2.74 7.55
N GLY A 36 2.13 3.63 7.55
CA GLY A 36 2.80 4.11 6.34
C GLY A 36 1.84 4.78 5.35
N ASN A 37 2.12 4.64 4.06
CA ASN A 37 1.33 5.27 2.99
C ASN A 37 -0.05 4.62 2.74
N LEU A 38 -0.50 3.68 3.57
CA LEU A 38 -1.84 3.08 3.42
C LEU A 38 -2.96 4.13 3.55
N GLY A 39 -2.75 5.19 4.33
CA GLY A 39 -3.69 6.32 4.39
C GLY A 39 -3.87 7.09 3.09
N LEU A 40 -2.95 6.92 2.13
CA LEU A 40 -2.98 7.54 0.80
C LEU A 40 -3.34 6.54 -0.31
N TRP A 41 -3.34 5.25 -0.02
CA TRP A 41 -3.52 4.19 -1.01
C TRP A 41 -5.00 3.97 -1.37
N SER A 42 -5.34 4.05 -2.63
CA SER A 42 -6.71 3.84 -3.12
C SER A 42 -7.26 2.41 -2.91
N GLY A 43 -6.42 1.47 -2.49
CA GLY A 43 -6.74 0.04 -2.41
C GLY A 43 -6.43 -0.74 -3.70
N LEU A 44 -6.08 -0.06 -4.79
CA LEU A 44 -5.80 -0.69 -6.07
C LEU A 44 -4.33 -1.07 -6.24
N ALA A 45 -4.07 -2.13 -6.98
CA ALA A 45 -2.75 -2.39 -7.55
C ALA A 45 -2.79 -2.07 -9.05
N THR A 46 -2.14 -0.98 -9.44
CA THR A 46 -2.25 -0.36 -10.76
C THR A 46 -1.09 -0.66 -11.71
N GLY A 47 0.03 -1.14 -11.20
CA GLY A 47 1.21 -1.41 -12.02
C GLY A 47 1.08 -2.66 -12.87
N PRO A 48 1.94 -2.83 -13.90
CA PRO A 48 2.07 -4.11 -14.58
C PRO A 48 2.55 -5.12 -13.53
N ALA A 49 1.79 -6.19 -13.37
CA ALA A 49 2.15 -7.25 -12.43
C ALA A 49 3.50 -7.92 -12.78
N GLY A 50 4.13 -7.55 -13.90
CA GLY A 50 5.28 -8.26 -14.44
C GLY A 50 4.88 -9.65 -14.90
N GLY A 51 5.76 -10.31 -15.65
CA GLY A 51 5.64 -11.73 -15.98
C GLY A 51 6.60 -12.54 -15.10
N GLY A 52 6.19 -13.73 -14.70
CA GLY A 52 7.05 -14.64 -13.99
C GLY A 52 6.35 -15.41 -12.89
N ARG A 53 6.94 -16.53 -12.50
CA ARG A 53 6.39 -17.44 -11.50
C ARG A 53 6.27 -16.76 -10.12
N ASP A 54 7.30 -16.04 -9.70
CA ASP A 54 7.33 -15.35 -8.41
C ASP A 54 6.21 -14.30 -8.28
N VAL A 55 5.91 -13.59 -9.37
CA VAL A 55 4.80 -12.61 -9.40
C VAL A 55 3.46 -13.30 -9.24
N ALA A 56 3.24 -14.39 -9.97
CA ALA A 56 2.00 -15.15 -9.89
C ALA A 56 1.79 -15.72 -8.48
N GLU A 57 2.82 -16.31 -7.88
CA GLU A 57 2.79 -16.85 -6.52
C GLU A 57 2.53 -15.75 -5.48
N ALA A 58 3.19 -14.60 -5.59
CA ALA A 58 2.98 -13.47 -4.67
C ALA A 58 1.54 -12.92 -4.73
N LEU A 59 0.98 -12.80 -5.94
CA LEU A 59 -0.39 -12.35 -6.11
C LEU A 59 -1.41 -13.37 -5.60
N CYS A 60 -1.20 -14.68 -5.83
CA CYS A 60 -2.03 -15.74 -5.26
C CYS A 60 -1.99 -15.70 -3.73
N PHE A 61 -0.79 -15.61 -3.15
CA PHE A 61 -0.60 -15.48 -1.70
C PHE A 61 -1.34 -14.26 -1.12
N PHE A 62 -1.24 -13.12 -1.80
CA PHE A 62 -1.93 -11.88 -1.39
C PHE A 62 -3.45 -12.07 -1.40
N LEU A 63 -4.00 -12.65 -2.46
CA LEU A 63 -5.44 -12.89 -2.58
C LEU A 63 -5.96 -13.84 -1.50
N GLU A 64 -5.28 -14.97 -1.29
CA GLU A 64 -5.65 -15.94 -0.26
C GLU A 64 -5.55 -15.36 1.15
N THR A 65 -4.51 -14.57 1.43
CA THR A 65 -4.34 -13.91 2.73
C THR A 65 -5.42 -12.87 2.94
N GLY A 66 -5.76 -12.08 1.92
CA GLY A 66 -6.85 -11.10 1.96
C GLY A 66 -8.21 -11.76 2.23
N GLU A 67 -8.50 -12.88 1.57
CA GLU A 67 -9.73 -13.66 1.82
C GLU A 67 -9.81 -14.13 3.26
N ARG A 68 -8.74 -14.76 3.77
CA ARG A 68 -8.65 -15.21 5.16
C ARG A 68 -8.72 -14.08 6.19
N ALA A 69 -8.29 -12.88 5.79
CA ALA A 69 -8.38 -11.68 6.63
C ALA A 69 -9.79 -11.06 6.61
N GLY A 70 -10.70 -11.51 5.76
CA GLY A 70 -12.03 -10.91 5.59
C GLY A 70 -12.02 -9.63 4.70
N LEU A 71 -10.94 -9.41 3.98
CA LEU A 71 -10.79 -8.32 3.00
C LEU A 71 -10.44 -8.89 1.62
N PRO A 72 -11.40 -9.47 0.90
CA PRO A 72 -11.14 -10.09 -0.39
C PRO A 72 -10.77 -9.07 -1.46
N TYR A 73 -9.82 -9.49 -2.27
CA TYR A 73 -9.41 -8.82 -3.49
C TYR A 73 -9.76 -9.68 -4.71
N ARG A 74 -9.99 -9.03 -5.82
CA ARG A 74 -10.18 -9.69 -7.12
C ARG A 74 -8.99 -9.38 -8.03
N ARG A 75 -8.55 -10.39 -8.76
CA ARG A 75 -7.58 -10.24 -9.84
C ARG A 75 -8.32 -10.19 -11.16
N ALA A 76 -7.97 -9.23 -12.01
CA ALA A 76 -8.52 -9.16 -13.34
C ALA A 76 -8.16 -10.41 -14.15
N ALA A 77 -9.12 -10.92 -14.92
CA ALA A 77 -8.88 -11.98 -15.87
C ALA A 77 -8.00 -11.46 -17.00
N ALA A 78 -6.81 -12.01 -17.16
CA ALA A 78 -5.76 -11.61 -18.09
C ALA A 78 -5.05 -10.28 -17.75
N LEU A 79 -3.97 -10.02 -18.50
CA LEU A 79 -3.09 -8.85 -18.37
C LEU A 79 -3.78 -7.49 -18.66
N THR A 80 -5.05 -7.49 -19.03
CA THR A 80 -5.82 -6.28 -19.37
C THR A 80 -6.22 -5.42 -18.17
N GLY A 81 -6.20 -5.98 -16.95
CA GLY A 81 -6.62 -5.26 -15.74
C GLY A 81 -8.13 -4.97 -15.69
N PHE A 82 -8.64 -4.46 -14.59
CA PHE A 82 -9.96 -3.83 -14.48
C PHE A 82 -9.89 -2.42 -15.07
N ASP A 83 -10.94 -1.98 -15.76
CA ASP A 83 -11.15 -0.58 -16.13
C ASP A 83 -12.15 0.03 -15.16
N LEU A 84 -11.67 0.79 -14.17
CA LEU A 84 -12.49 1.36 -13.10
C LEU A 84 -12.65 2.87 -13.28
N LEU A 85 -13.81 3.40 -12.88
CA LEU A 85 -14.03 4.82 -12.71
C LEU A 85 -13.47 5.26 -11.36
N ALA A 86 -12.63 6.28 -11.34
CA ALA A 86 -12.12 6.89 -10.10
C ALA A 86 -12.98 8.06 -9.64
N ALA A 87 -12.82 8.47 -8.37
CA ALA A 87 -13.46 9.68 -7.82
C ALA A 87 -12.97 10.99 -8.48
N SER A 88 -11.92 10.95 -9.30
CA SER A 88 -11.53 12.05 -10.19
C SER A 88 -12.35 12.14 -11.48
N GLY A 89 -13.31 11.24 -11.70
CA GLY A 89 -14.04 11.12 -12.97
C GLY A 89 -13.26 10.43 -14.09
N ARG A 90 -12.01 10.04 -13.86
CA ARG A 90 -11.12 9.43 -14.87
C ARG A 90 -11.06 7.92 -14.74
N LYS A 91 -10.60 7.26 -15.82
CA LYS A 91 -10.35 5.83 -15.83
C LYS A 91 -9.06 5.50 -15.09
N ILE A 92 -9.12 4.48 -14.22
CA ILE A 92 -7.96 3.83 -13.63
C ILE A 92 -7.94 2.37 -14.08
N ARG A 93 -6.77 1.91 -14.53
CA ARG A 93 -6.54 0.49 -14.81
C ARG A 93 -5.85 -0.17 -13.63
N ALA A 94 -6.41 -1.27 -13.13
CA ALA A 94 -5.88 -2.01 -12.00
C ALA A 94 -5.82 -3.51 -12.28
N VAL A 95 -4.76 -4.19 -11.84
CA VAL A 95 -4.64 -5.65 -11.92
C VAL A 95 -5.25 -6.36 -10.72
N LEU A 96 -5.27 -5.68 -9.56
CA LEU A 96 -5.97 -6.10 -8.35
C LEU A 96 -6.86 -4.96 -7.85
N ALA A 97 -8.05 -5.31 -7.41
CA ALA A 97 -8.98 -4.37 -6.77
C ALA A 97 -9.67 -5.05 -5.58
N PRO A 98 -10.00 -4.29 -4.50
CA PRO A 98 -10.93 -4.77 -3.49
C PRO A 98 -12.22 -5.26 -4.13
N GLU A 99 -12.82 -6.30 -3.59
CA GLU A 99 -14.09 -6.84 -4.11
C GLU A 99 -15.17 -5.76 -4.24
N THR A 100 -15.22 -4.82 -3.28
CA THR A 100 -16.16 -3.70 -3.28
C THR A 100 -16.00 -2.75 -4.47
N MET A 101 -14.84 -2.72 -5.12
CA MET A 101 -14.54 -1.88 -6.28
C MET A 101 -14.55 -2.67 -7.59
N ALA A 102 -14.17 -3.96 -7.54
CA ALA A 102 -14.06 -4.82 -8.73
C ALA A 102 -15.40 -5.00 -9.47
N ALA A 103 -16.53 -4.94 -8.75
CA ALA A 103 -17.87 -4.97 -9.32
C ALA A 103 -18.16 -3.77 -10.24
N GLY A 104 -17.36 -2.70 -10.14
CA GLY A 104 -17.44 -1.49 -10.98
C GLY A 104 -16.58 -1.55 -12.24
N ASP A 105 -16.15 -2.74 -12.71
CA ASP A 105 -15.41 -2.86 -13.97
C ASP A 105 -16.31 -2.39 -15.14
N LEU A 106 -15.94 -1.28 -15.75
CA LEU A 106 -16.71 -0.61 -16.81
C LEU A 106 -16.95 -1.51 -18.03
N ARG A 107 -16.11 -2.52 -18.25
CA ARG A 107 -16.27 -3.48 -19.36
C ARG A 107 -17.43 -4.45 -19.15
N GLY A 108 -17.81 -4.67 -17.89
CA GLY A 108 -18.95 -5.52 -17.51
C GLY A 108 -20.26 -4.74 -17.31
N LEU A 109 -20.21 -3.41 -17.34
CA LEU A 109 -21.40 -2.60 -17.18
C LEU A 109 -22.22 -2.55 -18.48
N PRO A 110 -23.57 -2.61 -18.41
CA PRO A 110 -24.41 -2.49 -19.59
C PRO A 110 -24.16 -1.17 -20.33
N THR A 111 -23.99 -1.25 -21.63
CA THR A 111 -23.82 -0.08 -22.49
C THR A 111 -25.09 0.74 -22.60
N ALA A 112 -24.96 2.00 -23.01
CA ALA A 112 -26.11 2.92 -23.18
C ALA A 112 -27.22 2.36 -24.09
N ALA A 113 -26.93 1.41 -24.98
CA ALA A 113 -27.87 0.76 -25.84
C ALA A 113 -28.96 -0.06 -25.10
N CYS A 114 -28.67 -0.48 -23.85
CA CYS A 114 -29.62 -1.25 -23.03
C CYS A 114 -30.54 -0.38 -22.16
N GLY A 115 -30.53 0.96 -22.33
CA GLY A 115 -31.37 1.88 -21.58
C GLY A 115 -30.98 2.13 -20.11
N SER A 116 -30.05 1.38 -19.59
CA SER A 116 -29.54 1.45 -18.20
C SER A 116 -28.16 2.06 -18.17
N GLY A 117 -27.89 2.99 -17.27
CA GLY A 117 -26.62 3.67 -17.14
C GLY A 117 -26.09 3.62 -15.70
N LEU A 118 -24.95 4.25 -15.48
CA LEU A 118 -24.31 4.33 -14.18
C LEU A 118 -24.86 5.52 -13.38
N LEU A 119 -25.23 5.30 -12.12
CA LEU A 119 -25.55 6.36 -11.17
C LEU A 119 -24.38 6.56 -10.20
N VAL A 120 -23.83 7.78 -10.13
CA VAL A 120 -22.86 8.16 -9.12
C VAL A 120 -23.61 8.76 -7.93
N ALA A 121 -23.64 8.04 -6.83
CA ALA A 121 -24.22 8.48 -5.57
C ALA A 121 -23.15 9.22 -4.74
N GLY A 122 -23.47 10.41 -4.24
CA GLY A 122 -22.63 11.18 -3.35
C GLY A 122 -23.32 11.49 -2.03
N PHE A 123 -22.61 12.10 -1.11
CA PHE A 123 -23.13 12.59 0.17
C PHE A 123 -22.92 14.10 0.27
N THR A 124 -23.96 14.83 0.67
CA THR A 124 -23.87 16.29 0.83
C THR A 124 -22.84 16.69 1.88
N GLU A 125 -22.58 15.82 2.86
CA GLU A 125 -21.65 16.00 3.94
C GLU A 125 -20.20 15.64 3.57
N LEU A 126 -19.97 15.01 2.39
CA LEU A 126 -18.64 14.60 1.89
C LEU A 126 -18.24 15.49 0.70
N ALA A 127 -17.72 16.68 1.01
CA ALA A 127 -17.34 17.67 -0.01
C ALA A 127 -16.25 17.19 -0.97
N ASP A 128 -15.32 16.34 -0.48
CA ASP A 128 -14.20 15.81 -1.27
C ASP A 128 -14.62 14.76 -2.32
N TYR A 129 -15.94 14.45 -2.40
CA TYR A 129 -16.49 13.54 -3.39
C TYR A 129 -17.63 14.21 -4.18
N PRO A 130 -17.30 15.05 -5.15
CA PRO A 130 -18.28 15.82 -5.94
C PRO A 130 -18.94 14.93 -7.01
N ALA A 131 -19.98 14.18 -6.65
CA ALA A 131 -20.65 13.21 -7.52
C ALA A 131 -21.09 13.81 -8.87
N ALA A 132 -21.52 15.08 -8.90
CA ALA A 132 -21.90 15.79 -10.12
C ALA A 132 -20.72 15.94 -11.09
N LEU A 133 -19.54 16.33 -10.60
CA LEU A 133 -18.33 16.47 -11.38
C LEU A 133 -17.83 15.11 -11.87
N ILE A 134 -17.81 14.11 -10.99
CA ILE A 134 -17.42 12.73 -11.34
C ILE A 134 -18.26 12.21 -12.49
N ALA A 135 -19.59 12.39 -12.41
CA ALA A 135 -20.50 11.95 -13.45
C ALA A 135 -20.35 12.73 -14.76
N ALA A 136 -20.07 14.04 -14.69
CA ALA A 136 -19.82 14.86 -15.87
C ALA A 136 -18.55 14.44 -16.61
N GLU A 137 -17.46 14.28 -15.90
CA GLU A 137 -16.19 13.80 -16.44
C GLU A 137 -16.31 12.38 -17.02
N ALA A 138 -16.98 11.46 -16.28
CA ALA A 138 -17.18 10.09 -16.74
C ALA A 138 -17.96 10.02 -18.06
N ARG A 139 -18.99 10.84 -18.23
CA ARG A 139 -19.77 10.91 -19.49
C ARG A 139 -18.91 11.27 -20.69
N ALA A 140 -17.93 12.13 -20.51
CA ALA A 140 -17.12 12.65 -21.61
C ALA A 140 -16.30 11.54 -22.32
N TRP A 141 -15.94 10.45 -21.62
CA TRP A 141 -15.07 9.44 -22.19
C TRP A 141 -15.60 7.99 -22.13
N THR A 142 -16.59 7.69 -21.28
CA THR A 142 -17.09 6.31 -21.14
C THR A 142 -18.04 5.89 -22.25
N GLY A 143 -18.73 6.85 -22.89
CA GLY A 143 -19.86 6.57 -23.77
C GLY A 143 -21.10 6.02 -23.03
N LEU A 144 -21.04 5.90 -21.68
CA LEU A 144 -22.17 5.46 -20.86
C LEU A 144 -23.09 6.62 -20.50
N ALA A 145 -24.37 6.33 -20.24
CA ALA A 145 -25.27 7.25 -19.59
C ALA A 145 -24.90 7.32 -18.10
N VAL A 146 -24.15 8.34 -17.68
CA VAL A 146 -23.75 8.52 -16.29
C VAL A 146 -24.52 9.68 -15.68
N ASN A 147 -25.21 9.44 -14.59
CA ASN A 147 -25.93 10.46 -13.82
C ASN A 147 -25.42 10.52 -12.38
N HIS A 148 -25.88 11.52 -11.63
CA HIS A 148 -25.53 11.66 -10.23
C HIS A 148 -26.74 11.96 -9.37
N ARG A 149 -26.65 11.58 -8.10
CA ARG A 149 -27.55 12.02 -7.02
C ARG A 149 -26.76 12.18 -5.73
N SER A 150 -27.16 13.16 -4.92
CA SER A 150 -26.61 13.37 -3.59
C SER A 150 -27.65 13.00 -2.53
N LEU A 151 -27.18 12.26 -1.52
CA LEU A 151 -27.95 11.91 -0.33
C LEU A 151 -27.47 12.77 0.84
N SER A 152 -28.39 13.16 1.72
CA SER A 152 -27.99 13.71 3.02
C SER A 152 -27.90 12.61 4.05
N LEU A 153 -26.83 12.64 4.84
CA LEU A 153 -26.61 11.73 5.97
C LEU A 153 -27.22 12.25 7.27
N GLY A 154 -27.83 13.44 7.24
CA GLY A 154 -28.42 14.10 8.38
C GLY A 154 -27.62 15.30 8.88
N ARG A 155 -28.31 16.28 9.44
CA ARG A 155 -27.68 17.54 9.93
C ARG A 155 -26.68 17.30 11.07
N GLU A 156 -26.88 16.25 11.86
CA GLU A 156 -26.01 15.86 12.97
C GLU A 156 -24.63 15.38 12.52
N VAL A 157 -24.50 14.95 11.26
CA VAL A 157 -23.23 14.51 10.71
C VAL A 157 -22.31 15.69 10.42
N GLY A 158 -22.89 16.83 10.00
CA GLY A 158 -22.14 18.01 9.58
C GLY A 158 -21.22 17.70 8.39
N HIS A 159 -20.29 18.60 8.07
CA HIS A 159 -19.25 18.29 7.09
C HIS A 159 -18.33 17.20 7.65
N GLY A 160 -18.40 16.01 7.06
CA GLY A 160 -17.70 14.81 7.53
C GLY A 160 -16.49 14.47 6.69
N SER A 161 -15.45 13.96 7.34
CA SER A 161 -14.37 13.27 6.65
C SER A 161 -14.77 11.84 6.31
N GLY A 162 -14.17 11.25 5.26
CA GLY A 162 -14.41 9.87 4.88
C GLY A 162 -14.34 8.87 6.05
N PRO A 163 -13.33 8.92 6.94
CA PRO A 163 -13.25 8.04 8.11
C PRO A 163 -14.40 8.18 9.11
N ARG A 164 -14.91 9.40 9.31
CA ARG A 164 -16.05 9.65 10.20
C ARG A 164 -17.33 9.06 9.60
N ILE A 165 -17.56 9.29 8.33
CA ILE A 165 -18.72 8.76 7.61
C ILE A 165 -18.65 7.22 7.59
N ALA A 166 -17.50 6.63 7.30
CA ALA A 166 -17.36 5.19 7.30
C ALA A 166 -17.70 4.53 8.65
N ARG A 167 -17.44 5.21 9.78
CA ARG A 167 -17.86 4.72 11.11
C ARG A 167 -19.36 4.76 11.31
N LEU A 168 -20.08 5.72 10.71
CA LEU A 168 -21.56 5.74 10.77
C LEU A 168 -22.13 4.52 10.05
N PHE A 169 -21.56 4.14 8.93
CA PHE A 169 -21.96 2.94 8.20
C PHE A 169 -21.66 1.63 8.94
N ASP A 170 -20.84 1.65 9.97
CA ASP A 170 -20.63 0.51 10.87
C ASP A 170 -21.71 0.44 11.99
N ASP A 171 -22.49 1.50 12.20
CA ASP A 171 -23.65 1.48 13.09
C ASP A 171 -24.86 0.86 12.38
N ARG A 172 -25.23 -0.34 12.80
CA ARG A 172 -26.30 -1.12 12.18
C ARG A 172 -27.68 -0.41 12.24
N THR A 173 -27.97 0.26 13.34
CA THR A 173 -29.25 0.96 13.52
C THR A 173 -29.33 2.16 12.61
N TRP A 174 -28.30 2.96 12.55
CA TRP A 174 -28.20 4.10 11.66
C TRP A 174 -28.25 3.64 10.19
N PHE A 175 -27.55 2.59 9.84
CA PHE A 175 -27.50 2.07 8.47
C PHE A 175 -28.88 1.60 7.97
N GLN A 176 -29.72 0.99 8.82
CA GLN A 176 -31.08 0.62 8.42
C GLN A 176 -31.93 1.85 8.04
N GLY A 177 -31.85 2.93 8.81
CA GLY A 177 -32.50 4.19 8.45
C GLY A 177 -31.98 4.79 7.14
N PHE A 178 -30.67 4.67 6.90
CA PHE A 178 -30.03 5.09 5.67
C PHE A 178 -30.51 4.28 4.46
N LEU A 179 -30.68 2.95 4.56
CA LEU A 179 -31.22 2.11 3.47
C LEU A 179 -32.57 2.61 2.97
N ASP A 180 -33.49 2.96 3.88
CA ASP A 180 -34.80 3.49 3.50
C ASP A 180 -34.71 4.84 2.81
N ALA A 181 -33.81 5.71 3.27
CA ALA A 181 -33.55 6.99 2.62
C ALA A 181 -32.92 6.80 1.22
N ALA A 182 -31.97 5.88 1.09
CA ALA A 182 -31.31 5.57 -0.17
C ALA A 182 -32.31 5.04 -1.21
N ARG A 183 -33.22 4.13 -0.83
CA ARG A 183 -34.29 3.65 -1.72
C ARG A 183 -35.16 4.80 -2.23
N ARG A 184 -35.63 5.67 -1.34
CA ARG A 184 -36.47 6.82 -1.70
C ARG A 184 -35.77 7.78 -2.67
N VAL A 185 -34.50 8.09 -2.44
CA VAL A 185 -33.76 9.11 -3.20
C VAL A 185 -33.22 8.56 -4.52
N LEU A 186 -32.65 7.34 -4.49
CA LEU A 186 -31.91 6.80 -5.63
C LEU A 186 -32.82 6.06 -6.64
N ILE A 187 -33.96 5.51 -6.18
CA ILE A 187 -34.84 4.69 -7.01
C ILE A 187 -36.17 5.37 -7.25
N ALA A 188 -36.54 6.47 -6.49
CA ALA A 188 -37.88 7.06 -6.57
C ALA A 188 -38.23 7.62 -7.96
N GLU A 189 -39.42 7.36 -8.34
CA GLU A 189 -40.51 7.81 -9.21
C GLU A 189 -40.29 8.84 -10.34
N LYS A 190 -39.15 9.52 -10.44
CA LYS A 190 -38.85 10.36 -11.59
C LYS A 190 -37.87 9.64 -12.51
N PRO A 191 -38.20 9.55 -13.82
CA PRO A 191 -37.24 9.00 -14.77
C PRO A 191 -35.94 9.71 -14.58
N TRP A 192 -34.90 8.97 -14.30
CA TRP A 192 -33.55 9.52 -14.06
C TRP A 192 -32.96 10.19 -15.31
N ARG A 193 -33.67 10.09 -16.43
CA ARG A 193 -33.49 10.88 -17.65
C ARG A 193 -34.82 11.07 -18.33
N ALA A 194 -35.13 12.31 -18.74
CA ALA A 194 -36.30 12.59 -19.55
C ALA A 194 -36.28 11.74 -20.85
N GLY A 195 -37.33 10.97 -21.10
CA GLY A 195 -37.47 10.14 -22.30
C GLY A 195 -36.97 8.68 -22.18
N MET A 196 -36.63 8.19 -20.99
CA MET A 196 -36.33 6.78 -20.76
C MET A 196 -37.41 6.08 -19.93
N ASP A 197 -37.96 4.99 -20.47
CA ASP A 197 -38.99 4.17 -19.82
C ASP A 197 -38.51 3.29 -18.66
N THR A 198 -37.17 3.20 -18.45
CA THR A 198 -36.58 2.35 -17.40
C THR A 198 -36.15 3.17 -16.22
N ALA A 199 -36.84 2.98 -15.11
CA ALA A 199 -36.68 3.74 -13.87
C ALA A 199 -35.42 3.36 -13.04
N ARG A 200 -34.57 2.41 -13.46
CA ARG A 200 -33.48 1.90 -12.64
C ARG A 200 -32.12 2.04 -13.30
N PRO A 201 -31.07 2.46 -12.56
CA PRO A 201 -29.70 2.41 -13.05
C PRO A 201 -29.22 0.95 -13.20
N ALA A 202 -28.29 0.73 -14.12
CA ALA A 202 -27.63 -0.57 -14.29
C ALA A 202 -26.73 -0.92 -13.11
N ALA A 203 -26.13 0.11 -12.50
CA ALA A 203 -25.31 0.00 -11.32
C ALA A 203 -25.20 1.36 -10.61
N ILE A 204 -24.87 1.33 -9.32
CA ILE A 204 -24.69 2.53 -8.51
C ILE A 204 -23.29 2.53 -7.89
N ALA A 205 -22.56 3.62 -8.16
CA ALA A 205 -21.24 3.86 -7.60
C ALA A 205 -21.32 4.78 -6.38
N PHE A 206 -20.73 4.37 -5.28
CA PHE A 206 -20.64 5.13 -4.03
C PHE A 206 -19.20 5.57 -3.73
N PRO A 207 -19.00 6.61 -2.90
CA PRO A 207 -17.68 6.84 -2.29
C PRO A 207 -17.28 5.66 -1.40
N PRO A 208 -15.97 5.39 -1.23
CA PRO A 208 -15.50 4.21 -0.49
C PRO A 208 -15.60 4.41 1.03
N VAL A 209 -16.81 4.71 1.51
CA VAL A 209 -17.09 5.03 2.93
C VAL A 209 -18.23 4.17 3.50
N LEU A 210 -18.59 3.07 2.83
CA LEU A 210 -19.71 2.21 3.22
C LEU A 210 -19.44 1.31 4.45
N GLY A 211 -18.52 1.71 5.32
CA GLY A 211 -18.12 1.06 6.56
C GLY A 211 -16.62 0.78 6.61
N LEU A 212 -16.06 0.73 7.81
CA LEU A 212 -14.70 0.24 8.07
C LEU A 212 -14.69 -1.27 8.32
N PHE A 213 -15.75 -1.80 8.91
CA PHE A 213 -15.91 -3.20 9.29
C PHE A 213 -17.08 -3.86 8.56
N ALA A 214 -18.26 -3.22 8.53
CA ALA A 214 -19.49 -3.75 7.95
C ALA A 214 -19.62 -3.53 6.43
N PHE A 215 -18.57 -3.07 5.75
CA PHE A 215 -18.62 -2.64 4.34
C PHE A 215 -19.17 -3.70 3.37
N ARG A 216 -18.88 -4.99 3.60
CA ARG A 216 -19.38 -6.10 2.76
C ARG A 216 -20.90 -6.28 2.93
N ASP A 217 -21.33 -6.37 4.18
CA ASP A 217 -22.75 -6.55 4.51
C ASP A 217 -23.57 -5.35 4.03
N ASN A 218 -23.03 -4.14 4.23
CA ASN A 218 -23.66 -2.90 3.78
C ASN A 218 -23.76 -2.83 2.25
N LEU A 219 -22.72 -3.27 1.53
CA LEU A 219 -22.73 -3.31 0.06
C LEU A 219 -23.78 -4.29 -0.46
N THR A 220 -23.86 -5.48 0.16
CA THR A 220 -24.85 -6.50 -0.18
C THR A 220 -26.25 -5.99 0.10
N ALA A 221 -26.51 -5.45 1.28
CA ALA A 221 -27.82 -4.90 1.65
C ALA A 221 -28.25 -3.74 0.76
N LEU A 222 -27.32 -2.86 0.37
CA LEU A 222 -27.60 -1.79 -0.61
C LEU A 222 -27.92 -2.37 -1.97
N SER A 223 -27.20 -3.35 -2.47
CA SER A 223 -27.47 -3.97 -3.78
C SER A 223 -28.85 -4.63 -3.81
N GLU A 224 -29.21 -5.33 -2.75
CA GLU A 224 -30.55 -5.94 -2.60
C GLU A 224 -31.64 -4.88 -2.49
N ALA A 225 -31.46 -3.87 -1.64
CA ALA A 225 -32.45 -2.83 -1.42
C ALA A 225 -32.69 -1.96 -2.66
N LEU A 226 -31.66 -1.70 -3.46
CA LEU A 226 -31.70 -0.87 -4.66
C LEU A 226 -32.02 -1.70 -5.93
N GLY A 227 -31.91 -3.03 -5.86
CA GLY A 227 -32.19 -3.96 -6.95
C GLY A 227 -31.24 -3.85 -8.15
N CYS A 228 -30.01 -3.40 -7.91
CA CYS A 228 -28.95 -3.35 -8.89
C CYS A 228 -27.57 -3.43 -8.20
N PRO A 229 -26.50 -3.80 -8.92
CA PRO A 229 -25.16 -3.83 -8.38
C PRO A 229 -24.73 -2.48 -7.78
N VAL A 230 -24.18 -2.54 -6.57
CA VAL A 230 -23.58 -1.39 -5.88
C VAL A 230 -22.09 -1.65 -5.72
N PHE A 231 -21.27 -0.62 -5.93
CA PHE A 231 -19.84 -0.70 -5.76
C PHE A 231 -19.24 0.62 -5.27
N GLU A 232 -18.01 0.57 -4.74
CA GLU A 232 -17.29 1.75 -4.31
C GLU A 232 -16.32 2.23 -5.39
N LEU A 233 -16.17 3.57 -5.55
CA LEU A 233 -15.16 4.14 -6.43
C LEU A 233 -13.82 4.29 -5.70
N PRO A 234 -12.68 4.05 -6.37
CA PRO A 234 -11.39 4.47 -5.87
C PRO A 234 -11.36 5.98 -5.61
N ALA A 235 -11.09 6.38 -4.38
CA ALA A 235 -11.11 7.78 -3.97
C ALA A 235 -9.73 8.30 -3.59
N LEU A 236 -9.67 9.63 -3.43
CA LEU A 236 -8.53 10.36 -2.92
C LEU A 236 -8.39 10.17 -1.40
N PRO A 237 -7.21 10.47 -0.83
CA PRO A 237 -7.02 10.48 0.62
C PRO A 237 -8.02 11.39 1.35
N PRO A 238 -8.38 11.05 2.61
CA PRO A 238 -7.87 9.93 3.41
C PRO A 238 -8.48 8.59 3.02
N SER A 239 -7.65 7.59 2.79
CA SER A 239 -8.06 6.29 2.26
C SER A 239 -8.77 5.42 3.30
N ILE A 240 -10.02 5.07 3.03
CA ILE A 240 -10.75 4.05 3.77
C ILE A 240 -10.30 2.63 3.37
N PRO A 241 -10.11 2.31 2.07
CA PRO A 241 -9.55 1.02 1.67
C PRO A 241 -8.22 0.69 2.32
N GLY A 242 -7.31 1.66 2.43
CA GLY A 242 -6.04 1.47 3.12
C GLY A 242 -6.19 1.25 4.62
N GLN A 243 -7.15 1.93 5.28
CA GLN A 243 -7.47 1.70 6.69
C GLN A 243 -8.07 0.31 6.91
N ARG A 244 -9.00 -0.13 6.04
CA ARG A 244 -9.52 -1.51 6.07
C ARG A 244 -8.37 -2.51 5.92
N PHE A 245 -7.50 -2.33 4.92
CA PHE A 245 -6.35 -3.20 4.69
C PHE A 245 -5.50 -3.35 5.94
N TRP A 246 -5.05 -2.24 6.52
CA TRP A 246 -4.20 -2.25 7.72
C TRP A 246 -4.86 -2.96 8.88
N ARG A 247 -6.16 -2.70 9.14
CA ARG A 247 -6.90 -3.28 10.26
C ARG A 247 -7.11 -4.78 10.11
N PHE A 248 -7.63 -5.21 8.96
CA PHE A 248 -7.97 -6.61 8.71
C PHE A 248 -6.74 -7.50 8.64
N TRP A 249 -5.69 -7.04 7.93
CA TRP A 249 -4.44 -7.78 7.84
C TRP A 249 -3.73 -7.86 9.18
N ARG A 250 -3.62 -6.74 9.89
CA ARG A 250 -3.02 -6.74 11.22
C ARG A 250 -3.75 -7.70 12.17
N HIS A 251 -5.09 -7.58 12.27
CA HIS A 251 -5.89 -8.46 13.13
C HIS A 251 -5.69 -9.94 12.78
N ARG A 252 -5.70 -10.28 11.47
CA ARG A 252 -5.46 -11.64 11.01
C ARG A 252 -4.09 -12.16 11.42
N LEU A 253 -3.05 -11.34 11.26
CA LEU A 253 -1.67 -11.70 11.58
C LEU A 253 -1.46 -11.85 13.10
N GLU A 254 -2.06 -10.99 13.91
CA GLU A 254 -2.02 -11.10 15.38
C GLU A 254 -2.75 -12.38 15.86
N ALA A 255 -3.88 -12.70 15.25
CA ALA A 255 -4.67 -13.91 15.59
C ALA A 255 -3.92 -15.22 15.32
N ASP A 256 -2.98 -15.26 14.38
CA ASP A 256 -2.15 -16.43 14.13
C ASP A 256 -1.11 -16.70 15.23
N GLY A 257 -0.90 -15.77 16.17
CA GLY A 257 0.01 -15.89 17.29
C GLY A 257 1.51 -15.89 16.94
N ARG A 258 1.87 -15.86 15.65
CA ARG A 258 3.26 -15.82 15.18
C ARG A 258 3.77 -14.41 14.96
N VAL A 259 2.89 -13.43 14.81
CA VAL A 259 3.24 -12.04 14.51
C VAL A 259 2.90 -11.14 15.69
N THR A 260 3.89 -10.38 16.16
CA THR A 260 3.71 -9.39 17.23
C THR A 260 3.96 -8.01 16.66
N PHE A 261 3.03 -7.08 16.85
CA PHE A 261 3.17 -5.69 16.41
C PHE A 261 3.67 -4.78 17.54
N HIS A 262 4.69 -4.01 17.24
CA HIS A 262 5.26 -2.94 18.06
C HIS A 262 4.93 -1.60 17.38
N ALA A 263 3.68 -1.16 17.50
CA ALA A 263 3.18 0.06 16.88
C ALA A 263 3.61 1.32 17.67
N GLY A 264 3.79 2.44 16.96
CA GLY A 264 4.22 3.71 17.54
C GLY A 264 5.72 3.74 17.87
N ARG A 265 6.50 2.77 17.40
CA ARG A 265 7.93 2.66 17.67
C ARG A 265 8.77 2.93 16.43
N LYS A 266 9.78 3.77 16.59
CA LYS A 266 10.76 4.11 15.55
C LYS A 266 12.06 3.37 15.83
N VAL A 267 12.56 2.62 14.86
CA VAL A 267 13.93 2.06 14.95
C VAL A 267 14.91 3.20 14.76
N VAL A 268 15.80 3.39 15.73
CA VAL A 268 16.78 4.48 15.76
C VAL A 268 18.22 3.98 15.77
N LYS A 269 18.46 2.71 16.15
CA LYS A 269 19.78 2.10 16.22
C LYS A 269 19.82 0.72 15.64
N THR A 270 20.98 0.34 15.10
CA THR A 270 21.22 -1.00 14.54
C THR A 270 22.59 -1.51 14.93
N GLY A 271 22.73 -2.81 15.15
CA GLY A 271 24.04 -3.45 15.35
C GLY A 271 24.36 -4.36 14.18
N VAL A 272 25.45 -4.06 13.47
CA VAL A 272 25.93 -4.83 12.33
C VAL A 272 27.37 -5.27 12.60
N GLU A 273 27.63 -6.57 12.46
CA GLU A 273 28.95 -7.17 12.59
C GLU A 273 29.18 -8.11 11.41
N ASP A 274 30.34 -8.07 10.80
CA ASP A 274 30.74 -8.93 9.67
C ASP A 274 29.71 -8.99 8.52
N GLY A 275 29.09 -7.85 8.21
CA GLY A 275 28.06 -7.76 7.15
C GLY A 275 26.72 -8.41 7.52
N ARG A 276 26.47 -8.64 8.80
CA ARG A 276 25.19 -9.18 9.32
C ARG A 276 24.58 -8.22 10.34
N CYS A 277 23.30 -7.94 10.20
CA CYS A 277 22.56 -7.28 11.25
C CYS A 277 22.25 -8.29 12.38
N LEU A 278 22.58 -7.94 13.61
CA LEU A 278 22.33 -8.75 14.80
C LEU A 278 21.09 -8.28 15.55
N TRP A 279 20.85 -6.96 15.54
CA TRP A 279 19.72 -6.36 16.24
C TRP A 279 19.36 -4.99 15.66
N VAL A 280 18.15 -4.58 15.92
CA VAL A 280 17.67 -3.20 15.78
C VAL A 280 17.09 -2.74 17.11
N ALA A 281 17.07 -1.43 17.36
CA ALA A 281 16.53 -0.89 18.60
C ALA A 281 15.73 0.39 18.35
N ASP A 282 14.69 0.58 19.13
CA ASP A 282 14.14 1.90 19.42
C ASP A 282 14.87 2.51 20.63
N GLU A 283 14.38 3.60 21.17
CA GLU A 283 15.00 4.27 22.32
C GLU A 283 15.03 3.39 23.58
N LEU A 284 14.10 2.44 23.72
CA LEU A 284 13.88 1.69 24.96
C LEU A 284 14.19 0.19 24.82
N THR A 285 14.07 -0.36 23.59
CA THR A 285 14.03 -1.81 23.40
C THR A 285 14.92 -2.25 22.26
N ARG A 286 15.75 -3.27 22.53
CA ARG A 286 16.52 -3.98 21.50
C ARG A 286 15.75 -5.20 21.01
N PHE A 287 15.65 -5.34 19.68
CA PHE A 287 15.02 -6.46 18.99
C PHE A 287 16.09 -7.24 18.23
N GLN A 288 16.29 -8.49 18.64
CA GLN A 288 17.23 -9.41 18.01
C GLN A 288 16.48 -10.31 17.04
N ALA A 289 17.08 -10.57 15.89
CA ALA A 289 16.50 -11.51 14.92
C ALA A 289 17.59 -12.17 14.06
N ARG A 290 17.23 -13.28 13.44
CA ARG A 290 18.06 -13.99 12.48
C ARG A 290 18.05 -13.32 11.11
N ALA A 291 16.91 -12.68 10.75
CA ALA A 291 16.77 -11.93 9.51
C ALA A 291 15.91 -10.68 9.73
N PHE A 292 16.10 -9.69 8.87
CA PHE A 292 15.43 -8.40 8.93
C PHE A 292 14.84 -8.04 7.56
N VAL A 293 13.65 -7.44 7.57
CA VAL A 293 13.03 -6.90 6.36
C VAL A 293 12.82 -5.40 6.53
N LEU A 294 13.39 -4.61 5.62
CA LEU A 294 13.21 -3.17 5.55
C LEU A 294 12.03 -2.85 4.61
N ALA A 295 10.91 -2.48 5.19
CA ALA A 295 9.70 -2.07 4.48
C ALA A 295 9.27 -0.66 4.92
N THR A 296 10.25 0.21 5.15
CA THR A 296 10.10 1.55 5.74
C THR A 296 9.52 2.59 4.78
N GLY A 297 9.33 2.23 3.51
CA GLY A 297 8.97 3.14 2.44
C GLY A 297 10.19 3.88 1.86
N GLY A 298 10.00 4.56 0.73
CA GLY A 298 11.04 5.38 0.11
C GLY A 298 11.20 6.74 0.80
N VAL A 299 11.75 7.72 0.08
CA VAL A 299 11.92 9.10 0.57
C VAL A 299 10.61 9.68 1.08
N ALA A 300 9.51 9.55 0.32
CA ALA A 300 8.19 10.03 0.74
C ALA A 300 7.62 9.38 2.00
N GLY A 301 8.01 8.15 2.29
CA GLY A 301 7.59 7.42 3.50
C GLY A 301 8.49 7.65 4.70
N GLY A 302 9.54 8.45 4.57
CA GLY A 302 10.54 8.67 5.62
C GLY A 302 11.46 7.46 5.85
N GLY A 303 11.43 6.46 4.97
CA GLY A 303 12.25 5.26 5.08
C GLY A 303 13.63 5.38 4.43
N LEU A 304 13.86 6.45 3.70
CA LEU A 304 15.16 6.81 3.14
C LEU A 304 15.41 8.28 3.44
N LEU A 305 16.46 8.54 4.21
CA LEU A 305 16.96 9.89 4.45
C LEU A 305 18.04 10.19 3.42
N VAL A 306 17.95 11.35 2.81
CA VAL A 306 18.89 11.84 1.81
C VAL A 306 19.56 13.09 2.33
N SER A 307 20.87 13.09 2.41
CA SER A 307 21.68 14.28 2.68
C SER A 307 22.61 14.57 1.50
N PRO A 308 23.16 15.77 1.36
CA PRO A 308 24.09 16.09 0.27
C PRO A 308 25.30 15.14 0.18
N SER A 309 25.67 14.50 1.26
CA SER A 309 26.84 13.63 1.35
C SER A 309 26.52 12.13 1.46
N ALA A 310 25.27 11.75 1.75
CA ALA A 310 24.95 10.34 2.04
C ALA A 310 23.48 9.97 1.92
N PHE A 311 23.23 8.70 1.64
CA PHE A 311 21.92 8.06 1.68
C PHE A 311 21.86 7.13 2.89
N PHE A 312 20.81 7.22 3.68
CA PHE A 312 20.60 6.40 4.86
C PHE A 312 19.27 5.66 4.76
N ALA A 313 19.28 4.35 4.80
CA ALA A 313 18.09 3.56 5.05
C ALA A 313 17.96 3.37 6.56
N VAL A 314 16.84 3.86 7.10
CA VAL A 314 16.45 3.76 8.51
C VAL A 314 17.22 4.69 9.46
N THR A 315 16.65 5.78 9.68
CA THR A 315 16.23 6.45 10.88
C THR A 315 17.26 6.65 11.97
N ALA A 316 17.87 7.76 11.98
CA ALA A 316 18.20 8.37 13.24
C ALA A 316 17.38 9.65 13.38
N ASP A 317 17.11 10.04 14.58
CA ASP A 317 16.67 11.38 14.90
C ASP A 317 17.74 12.35 14.41
N ASP A 318 17.29 13.48 13.84
CA ASP A 318 18.16 14.59 13.49
C ASP A 318 18.64 15.24 14.80
N GLY A 319 19.47 14.52 15.55
CA GLY A 319 20.18 15.10 16.68
C GLY A 319 21.00 16.27 16.16
N GLU A 320 20.73 17.48 16.65
CA GLU A 320 21.36 18.74 16.32
C GLU A 320 22.90 18.74 16.43
N ASP A 321 23.49 17.65 16.90
CA ASP A 321 24.91 17.54 17.29
C ASP A 321 25.83 16.91 16.25
N GLY A 322 25.57 16.95 14.97
CA GLY A 322 26.58 16.68 13.91
C GLY A 322 27.48 15.45 14.08
N ARG A 323 27.27 14.61 15.10
CA ARG A 323 28.05 13.39 15.33
C ARG A 323 27.67 12.36 14.27
N GLN A 324 28.63 11.91 13.51
CA GLN A 324 28.52 10.78 12.61
C GLN A 324 28.14 9.54 13.44
N ASP A 325 26.85 9.23 13.43
CA ASP A 325 26.30 8.14 14.22
C ASP A 325 26.68 6.81 13.54
N GLN A 326 27.61 6.09 14.17
CA GLN A 326 28.07 4.76 13.71
C GLN A 326 26.97 3.71 13.73
N ASP A 327 25.82 4.03 14.32
CA ASP A 327 24.66 3.14 14.52
C ASP A 327 23.63 3.19 13.38
N ARG A 328 23.89 3.89 12.28
CA ARG A 328 22.98 4.03 11.13
C ARG A 328 23.27 3.03 10.03
N TRP A 329 22.23 2.49 9.41
CA TRP A 329 22.42 1.75 8.16
C TRP A 329 22.75 2.70 7.01
N SER A 330 24.02 2.95 6.82
CA SER A 330 24.50 3.61 5.62
C SER A 330 24.46 2.65 4.46
N VAL A 331 23.67 2.97 3.43
CA VAL A 331 23.50 2.14 2.24
C VAL A 331 24.08 2.81 0.99
N ASP A 332 24.54 1.99 0.05
CA ASP A 332 24.89 2.48 -1.28
C ASP A 332 23.62 2.88 -2.02
N PRO A 333 23.56 4.08 -2.61
CA PRO A 333 22.46 4.44 -3.50
C PRO A 333 22.48 3.58 -4.76
N ALA A 334 21.30 3.40 -5.37
CA ALA A 334 21.22 2.77 -6.68
C ALA A 334 22.04 3.57 -7.72
N PRO A 335 22.60 2.91 -8.76
CA PRO A 335 23.51 3.56 -9.71
C PRO A 335 22.95 4.81 -10.40
N ASP A 336 21.65 4.82 -10.64
CA ASP A 336 20.95 5.89 -11.35
C ASP A 336 20.40 6.98 -10.41
N THR A 337 20.75 6.93 -9.11
CA THR A 337 20.32 7.97 -8.16
C THR A 337 21.13 9.24 -8.41
N PRO A 338 20.49 10.40 -8.70
CA PRO A 338 21.20 11.65 -8.91
C PRO A 338 22.07 12.03 -7.71
N ARG A 339 23.27 12.49 -7.97
CA ARG A 339 24.21 12.93 -6.94
C ARG A 339 24.12 14.44 -6.67
N GLU A 340 23.33 15.15 -7.48
CA GLU A 340 23.11 16.57 -7.38
C GLU A 340 21.99 16.92 -6.40
N PRO A 341 21.99 18.12 -5.81
CA PRO A 341 21.02 18.50 -4.79
C PRO A 341 19.58 18.39 -5.30
N LEU A 342 18.69 17.98 -4.40
CA LEU A 342 17.24 17.78 -4.60
C LEU A 342 16.49 19.03 -5.17
N PHE A 343 17.12 20.20 -5.18
CA PHE A 343 16.56 21.48 -5.51
C PHE A 343 17.40 22.21 -6.57
N ASP A 344 17.62 21.58 -7.71
CA ASP A 344 18.03 22.33 -8.89
C ASP A 344 16.77 22.93 -9.54
N LEU A 345 16.57 24.23 -9.33
CA LEU A 345 15.44 24.99 -9.86
C LEU A 345 15.50 25.13 -11.40
N ASP A 346 16.64 24.85 -12.00
CA ASP A 346 16.82 24.94 -13.46
C ASP A 346 16.26 23.72 -14.20
N THR A 347 15.98 22.62 -13.50
CA THR A 347 15.29 21.45 -14.07
C THR A 347 13.76 21.49 -13.88
N ALA A 348 13.17 22.66 -13.80
CA ALA A 348 11.74 22.90 -13.52
C ALA A 348 10.71 22.26 -14.49
N GLY A 349 11.14 21.37 -15.38
CA GLY A 349 10.27 20.55 -16.24
C GLY A 349 10.33 19.05 -15.98
N GLN A 350 11.37 18.56 -15.32
CA GLN A 350 11.55 17.15 -14.96
C GLN A 350 12.13 17.09 -13.55
N GLY A 351 11.27 17.28 -12.55
CA GLY A 351 11.69 17.14 -11.16
C GLY A 351 12.40 15.80 -10.94
N PRO A 352 13.43 15.73 -10.09
CA PRO A 352 14.12 14.48 -9.82
C PRO A 352 13.08 13.45 -9.41
N ASP A 353 13.13 12.28 -10.03
CA ASP A 353 12.18 11.19 -9.76
C ASP A 353 12.56 10.51 -8.43
N TRP A 354 12.52 11.31 -7.34
CA TRP A 354 12.86 10.89 -5.98
C TRP A 354 12.00 9.72 -5.49
N LEU A 355 10.87 9.45 -6.16
CA LEU A 355 10.06 8.26 -5.92
C LEU A 355 10.80 6.99 -6.36
N THR A 356 11.73 7.08 -7.28
CA THR A 356 12.54 5.94 -7.75
C THR A 356 13.82 5.75 -6.95
N TRP A 357 14.10 6.60 -5.97
CA TRP A 357 15.33 6.49 -5.19
C TRP A 357 15.26 5.35 -4.18
N GLY A 358 16.35 4.62 -4.06
CA GLY A 358 16.46 3.51 -3.13
C GLY A 358 17.91 3.02 -2.97
N PRO A 359 18.17 2.09 -2.05
CA PRO A 359 19.47 1.46 -1.91
C PRO A 359 19.77 0.55 -3.10
N ARG A 360 21.05 0.42 -3.41
CA ARG A 360 21.54 -0.63 -4.29
C ARG A 360 21.32 -1.98 -3.60
N THR A 361 20.73 -2.93 -4.30
CA THR A 361 20.47 -4.28 -3.79
C THR A 361 21.05 -5.33 -4.73
N ASP A 362 21.28 -6.53 -4.21
CA ASP A 362 21.52 -7.72 -5.01
C ASP A 362 20.21 -8.32 -5.56
N ARG A 363 20.29 -9.47 -6.21
CA ARG A 363 19.13 -10.16 -6.80
C ARG A 363 18.09 -10.60 -5.78
N ASP A 364 18.49 -10.82 -4.52
CA ASP A 364 17.63 -11.21 -3.42
C ASP A 364 17.03 -10.01 -2.68
N GLY A 365 17.35 -8.78 -3.10
CA GLY A 365 16.92 -7.55 -2.45
C GLY A 365 17.74 -7.21 -1.21
N ARG A 366 18.95 -7.77 -1.06
CA ARG A 366 19.86 -7.45 0.06
C ARG A 366 20.63 -6.16 -0.23
N PRO A 367 20.57 -5.15 0.65
CA PRO A 367 21.22 -3.88 0.41
C PRO A 367 22.74 -3.97 0.62
N PHE A 368 23.49 -3.22 -0.20
CA PHE A 368 24.93 -3.05 0.00
C PHE A 368 25.19 -1.96 1.01
N GLN A 369 26.10 -2.23 1.98
CA GLN A 369 26.61 -1.20 2.87
C GLN A 369 27.54 -0.24 2.14
N ARG A 370 27.54 1.04 2.59
CA ARG A 370 28.49 2.03 2.12
C ARG A 370 29.88 1.70 2.67
N ALA A 371 30.93 1.83 1.85
CA ALA A 371 32.31 1.68 2.30
C ALA A 371 32.67 2.81 3.29
N GLY A 372 33.24 2.48 4.45
CA GLY A 372 33.66 3.43 5.47
C GLY A 372 32.80 3.47 6.74
N ALA A 373 31.76 2.64 6.86
CA ALA A 373 30.95 2.51 8.08
C ALA A 373 31.61 1.63 9.18
N GLU A 374 32.75 1.01 8.88
CA GLU A 374 33.60 0.34 9.91
C GLU A 374 34.56 1.39 10.46
N GLY A 375 34.42 1.74 11.75
CA GLY A 375 35.07 2.79 12.48
C GLY A 375 36.56 3.00 12.18
N GLY A 376 36.85 3.90 11.26
CA GLY A 376 38.22 4.34 10.94
C GLY A 376 38.18 5.68 10.25
N SER A 377 38.80 6.67 10.87
CA SER A 377 38.84 8.06 10.48
C SER A 377 39.74 8.31 9.27
N GLU A 378 39.41 7.84 8.08
CA GLU A 378 39.99 8.38 6.85
C GLU A 378 39.14 7.94 5.64
N ALA A 379 38.50 8.92 5.01
CA ALA A 379 37.90 8.72 3.70
C ALA A 379 39.03 8.46 2.67
N PRO A 380 39.10 7.32 1.99
CA PRO A 380 40.07 7.15 0.91
C PRO A 380 39.66 8.00 -0.28
N ARG A 381 40.32 9.13 -0.47
CA ARG A 381 40.36 9.86 -1.73
C ARG A 381 41.23 9.07 -2.70
N SER A 382 40.77 8.01 -3.30
CA SER A 382 41.39 7.50 -4.52
C SER A 382 40.45 6.48 -5.21
N SER A 383 40.20 6.73 -6.47
CA SER A 383 39.76 5.81 -7.50
C SER A 383 40.70 4.59 -7.58
N GLY A 384 40.46 3.61 -6.74
CA GLY A 384 41.18 2.33 -6.74
C GLY A 384 40.26 1.17 -6.86
N ALA A 385 40.38 0.42 -7.95
CA ALA A 385 39.63 -0.79 -8.24
C ALA A 385 39.59 -1.77 -7.06
N GLY A 386 38.37 -2.22 -6.67
CA GLY A 386 38.25 -3.64 -6.45
C GLY A 386 38.05 -4.22 -5.08
N ARG A 387 37.55 -3.56 -4.04
CA ARG A 387 36.87 -4.37 -3.01
C ARG A 387 35.44 -4.61 -3.45
N ARG A 388 35.11 -5.83 -3.89
CA ARG A 388 33.74 -6.28 -4.14
C ARG A 388 32.96 -6.07 -2.85
N ARG A 389 32.06 -5.07 -2.86
CA ARG A 389 31.16 -4.80 -1.74
C ARG A 389 30.25 -6.01 -1.56
N LYS A 390 30.15 -6.53 -0.35
CA LYS A 390 29.21 -7.61 -0.03
C LYS A 390 27.89 -7.00 0.44
N PRO A 391 26.75 -7.56 0.04
CA PRO A 391 25.47 -7.14 0.60
C PRO A 391 25.34 -7.58 2.05
N LEU A 392 24.48 -6.92 2.83
CA LEU A 392 24.10 -7.39 4.16
C LEU A 392 23.46 -8.77 4.07
N ALA A 393 24.06 -9.76 4.71
CA ALA A 393 23.75 -11.17 4.50
C ALA A 393 22.31 -11.56 4.92
N ASN A 394 21.72 -10.84 5.87
CA ASN A 394 20.43 -11.17 6.49
C ASN A 394 19.42 -10.01 6.53
N VAL A 395 19.60 -9.02 5.68
CA VAL A 395 18.68 -7.88 5.55
C VAL A 395 18.10 -7.88 4.14
N PHE A 396 16.78 -7.74 4.03
CA PHE A 396 16.04 -7.71 2.77
C PHE A 396 15.23 -6.43 2.66
N VAL A 397 15.20 -5.83 1.50
CA VAL A 397 14.44 -4.59 1.23
C VAL A 397 13.14 -4.91 0.53
N ALA A 398 12.07 -4.22 0.88
CA ALA A 398 10.76 -4.39 0.26
C ALA A 398 10.00 -3.07 0.07
N GLY A 399 9.09 -3.06 -0.90
CA GLY A 399 8.21 -1.92 -1.17
C GLY A 399 8.91 -0.75 -1.85
N TRP A 400 8.44 0.44 -1.53
CA TRP A 400 8.90 1.67 -2.16
C TRP A 400 10.40 1.97 -1.94
N LEU A 401 11.01 1.35 -0.96
CA LEU A 401 12.45 1.42 -0.75
C LEU A 401 13.24 0.77 -1.90
N LEU A 402 12.64 -0.14 -2.67
CA LEU A 402 13.26 -0.77 -3.86
C LEU A 402 13.18 0.05 -5.14
N GLY A 403 12.58 1.25 -5.14
CA GLY A 403 12.34 2.05 -6.34
C GLY A 403 13.54 2.18 -7.26
N GLY A 404 14.71 2.54 -6.71
CA GLY A 404 15.94 2.73 -7.49
C GLY A 404 16.48 1.44 -8.16
N SER A 405 16.18 0.27 -7.61
CA SER A 405 16.61 -1.01 -8.18
C SER A 405 15.73 -1.47 -9.35
N GLU A 406 14.46 -1.06 -9.34
CA GLU A 406 13.46 -1.49 -10.32
C GLU A 406 13.32 -0.52 -11.51
N LYS A 407 13.99 0.63 -11.50
CA LYS A 407 13.96 1.67 -12.55
C LYS A 407 12.53 2.09 -12.96
N ARG A 408 11.58 2.01 -12.06
CA ARG A 408 10.18 2.39 -12.27
C ARG A 408 9.60 3.02 -11.00
N PRO A 409 8.59 3.90 -11.14
CA PRO A 409 7.89 4.40 -9.97
C PRO A 409 7.32 3.24 -9.15
N PRO A 410 7.50 3.27 -7.83
CA PRO A 410 6.99 2.22 -6.97
C PRO A 410 5.45 2.20 -6.99
N ASP A 411 4.90 1.01 -7.11
CA ASP A 411 3.46 0.76 -7.12
C ASP A 411 3.06 -0.30 -6.08
N ALA A 412 1.77 -0.58 -6.00
CA ALA A 412 1.27 -1.57 -5.06
C ALA A 412 1.66 -3.00 -5.46
N CYS A 413 1.78 -3.32 -6.77
CA CYS A 413 2.25 -4.62 -7.23
C CYS A 413 3.69 -4.87 -6.79
N LEU A 414 4.58 -3.89 -6.96
CA LEU A 414 5.96 -3.97 -6.46
C LEU A 414 5.97 -4.21 -4.94
N SER A 415 5.13 -3.49 -4.20
CA SER A 415 5.03 -3.65 -2.74
C SER A 415 4.58 -5.05 -2.33
N ILE A 416 3.60 -5.62 -3.03
CA ILE A 416 3.10 -6.98 -2.78
C ILE A 416 4.17 -8.02 -3.11
N VAL A 417 4.73 -7.95 -4.31
CA VAL A 417 5.70 -8.95 -4.80
C VAL A 417 6.98 -8.93 -3.99
N SER A 418 7.55 -7.73 -3.77
CA SER A 418 8.78 -7.60 -3.00
C SER A 418 8.58 -7.92 -1.52
N GLY A 419 7.44 -7.56 -0.94
CA GLY A 419 7.10 -7.92 0.44
C GLY A 419 7.00 -9.43 0.61
N TRP A 420 6.26 -10.11 -0.26
CA TRP A 420 6.15 -11.58 -0.24
C TRP A 420 7.54 -12.24 -0.39
N ARG A 421 8.34 -11.80 -1.36
CA ARG A 421 9.67 -12.34 -1.60
C ARG A 421 10.61 -12.15 -0.41
N ALA A 422 10.68 -10.92 0.12
CA ALA A 422 11.52 -10.59 1.26
C ALA A 422 11.13 -11.41 2.52
N GLY A 423 9.83 -11.55 2.80
CA GLY A 423 9.35 -12.36 3.90
C GLY A 423 9.71 -13.84 3.77
N ARG A 424 9.54 -14.41 2.58
CA ARG A 424 9.90 -15.81 2.26
C ARG A 424 11.40 -16.06 2.42
N LEU A 425 12.23 -15.17 1.86
CA LEU A 425 13.69 -15.28 1.96
C LEU A 425 14.18 -15.13 3.39
N ALA A 426 13.61 -14.18 4.14
CA ALA A 426 13.92 -13.97 5.55
C ALA A 426 13.58 -15.20 6.40
N ALA A 427 12.39 -15.79 6.23
CA ALA A 427 11.99 -17.01 6.93
C ALA A 427 12.90 -18.20 6.57
N SER A 428 13.18 -18.39 5.29
CA SER A 428 14.08 -19.46 4.83
C SER A 428 15.49 -19.33 5.42
N LEU A 429 16.01 -18.11 5.49
CA LEU A 429 17.31 -17.84 6.12
C LEU A 429 17.28 -18.11 7.63
N ALA A 430 16.20 -17.69 8.30
CA ALA A 430 16.04 -17.87 9.73
C ALA A 430 15.88 -19.35 10.15
N ALA A 431 15.34 -20.18 9.28
CA ALA A 431 15.16 -21.63 9.54
C ALA A 431 16.46 -22.44 9.46
N LYS A 432 17.51 -21.91 8.80
CA LYS A 432 18.81 -22.61 8.67
C LYS A 432 19.53 -22.70 10.03
N PRO A 433 20.13 -23.85 10.38
CA PRO A 433 20.97 -23.96 11.56
C PRO A 433 22.19 -23.04 11.49
N ASP A 434 22.73 -22.66 12.65
CA ASP A 434 23.79 -21.64 12.76
C ASP A 434 25.08 -21.95 11.99
N GLY A 435 25.38 -23.26 11.76
CA GLY A 435 26.58 -23.70 11.03
C GLY A 435 26.53 -23.58 9.50
N GLU A 436 25.34 -23.47 8.89
CA GLU A 436 25.19 -23.44 7.42
C GLU A 436 24.99 -22.04 6.83
N ARG A 437 25.05 -20.99 7.65
CA ARG A 437 24.71 -19.61 7.27
C ARG A 437 25.86 -18.84 6.61
N GLY A 438 27.04 -19.43 6.52
CA GLY A 438 28.26 -18.80 5.99
C GLY A 438 28.70 -19.29 4.60
N GLY A 439 28.03 -20.24 3.99
CA GLY A 439 28.38 -20.75 2.67
C GLY A 439 27.88 -19.84 1.56
N ASP A 440 28.81 -19.12 0.92
CA ASP A 440 28.59 -18.41 -0.34
C ASP A 440 28.32 -19.47 -1.44
N PRO A 441 27.19 -19.49 -2.14
CA PRO A 441 27.06 -20.28 -3.35
C PRO A 441 27.91 -19.61 -4.42
N ARG A 442 28.96 -20.30 -4.84
CA ARG A 442 29.91 -19.95 -5.93
C ARG A 442 29.19 -19.64 -7.24
#